data_dcc337a87c918c66c61b962ade410567
#
_entry.id   dcc337a87c918c66c61b962ade410567
#
_cell.length_a   1.000
_cell.length_b   1.000
_cell.length_c   1.000
_cell.angle_alpha   90.00
_cell.angle_beta   90.00
_cell.angle_gamma   90.00
#
_symmetry.space_group_name_H-M   'P 1'
#
loop_
_entity.id
_entity.type
_entity.pdbx_description
1 polymer ?
#
loop_
_entity_poly.entity_id
_entity_poly.type
_entity_poly.pdbx_seq_one_letter_code
_entity_poly.pdbx_strand_id
1 'polypeptide(L)'
;AANFAMFIGSQAQMRQVAQRIYDAARDLGVKRIILGECGHAWRVAYSFWDTLVGPFDFLDPAYPHPVHICEYTDDLINQGKLRLDKSANDDMTLTFHDSCNVARATSMGGRPGGQFEIPRNVIKAVCNNFHDMADDTIHEATFCCGGGGGLLTDDLTELRVKGAKPRMQALNAVVEDHGVTHMAAICAICKSQFSKVMPYYGLEMDAI
;
A
#
# COMPACT_ATOMS: atom_id res chain seq x y z
N ALA A 1 -9.66 -4.47 -10.14
CA ALA A 1 -8.82 -5.64 -9.84
C ALA A 1 -9.54 -6.76 -9.06
N ALA A 2 -10.87 -6.75 -9.02
CA ALA A 2 -11.71 -7.82 -8.46
C ALA A 2 -11.53 -8.12 -6.95
N ASN A 3 -11.09 -7.16 -6.14
CA ASN A 3 -10.94 -7.35 -4.70
C ASN A 3 -12.26 -7.71 -3.99
N PHE A 4 -13.40 -7.16 -4.41
CA PHE A 4 -14.70 -7.55 -3.86
C PHE A 4 -15.05 -9.01 -4.17
N ALA A 5 -14.70 -9.50 -5.35
CA ALA A 5 -14.87 -10.93 -5.66
C ALA A 5 -14.02 -11.83 -4.74
N MET A 6 -12.83 -11.38 -4.36
CA MET A 6 -12.00 -12.05 -3.36
C MET A 6 -12.70 -12.10 -1.99
N PHE A 7 -13.29 -11.00 -1.54
CA PHE A 7 -13.96 -10.93 -0.23
C PHE A 7 -15.22 -11.81 -0.16
N ILE A 8 -15.96 -11.92 -1.25
CA ILE A 8 -17.14 -12.80 -1.32
C ILE A 8 -16.80 -14.24 -1.74
N GLY A 9 -15.51 -14.58 -1.91
CA GLY A 9 -15.05 -15.91 -2.27
C GLY A 9 -15.38 -16.34 -3.70
N SER A 10 -15.63 -15.42 -4.61
CA SER A 10 -16.01 -15.74 -5.99
C SER A 10 -14.80 -15.81 -6.92
N GLN A 11 -14.19 -16.98 -7.03
CA GLN A 11 -13.10 -17.22 -8.00
C GLN A 11 -13.53 -16.95 -9.45
N ALA A 12 -14.78 -17.27 -9.80
CA ALA A 12 -15.29 -17.04 -11.14
C ALA A 12 -15.28 -15.56 -11.53
N GLN A 13 -15.72 -14.67 -10.61
CA GLN A 13 -15.68 -13.23 -10.83
C GLN A 13 -14.26 -12.68 -10.81
N MET A 14 -13.40 -13.19 -9.93
CA MET A 14 -11.98 -12.80 -9.92
C MET A 14 -11.33 -13.13 -11.27
N ARG A 15 -11.53 -14.37 -11.77
CA ARG A 15 -11.01 -14.80 -13.08
C ARG A 15 -11.55 -13.93 -14.22
N GLN A 16 -12.85 -13.67 -14.23
CA GLN A 16 -13.46 -12.85 -15.29
C GLN A 16 -12.86 -11.45 -15.38
N VAL A 17 -12.61 -10.80 -14.25
CA VAL A 17 -12.00 -9.45 -14.22
C VAL A 17 -10.51 -9.53 -14.57
N ALA A 18 -9.78 -10.50 -14.03
CA ALA A 18 -8.37 -10.71 -14.34
C ALA A 18 -8.17 -10.98 -15.85
N GLN A 19 -9.04 -11.83 -16.45
CA GLN A 19 -8.99 -12.14 -17.89
C GLN A 19 -9.19 -10.91 -18.75
N ARG A 20 -10.15 -10.05 -18.42
CA ARG A 20 -10.36 -8.79 -19.17
C ARG A 20 -9.12 -7.89 -19.15
N ILE A 21 -8.44 -7.81 -18.00
CA ILE A 21 -7.23 -7.01 -17.86
C ILE A 21 -6.08 -7.66 -18.65
N TYR A 22 -5.94 -8.97 -18.55
CA TYR A 22 -4.93 -9.74 -19.28
C TYR A 22 -5.08 -9.56 -20.79
N ASP A 23 -6.29 -9.77 -21.31
CA ASP A 23 -6.58 -9.65 -22.75
C ASP A 23 -6.34 -8.22 -23.25
N ALA A 24 -6.85 -7.21 -22.52
CA ALA A 24 -6.65 -5.82 -22.88
C ALA A 24 -5.16 -5.42 -22.86
N ALA A 25 -4.40 -5.86 -21.86
CA ALA A 25 -2.96 -5.58 -21.76
C ALA A 25 -2.19 -6.23 -22.93
N ARG A 26 -2.51 -7.49 -23.25
CA ARG A 26 -1.90 -8.19 -24.38
C ARG A 26 -2.24 -7.54 -25.71
N ASP A 27 -3.51 -7.22 -25.95
CA ASP A 27 -3.98 -6.67 -27.22
C ASP A 27 -3.43 -5.25 -27.46
N LEU A 28 -3.21 -4.46 -26.39
CA LEU A 28 -2.52 -3.18 -26.44
C LEU A 28 -0.99 -3.30 -26.58
N GLY A 29 -0.44 -4.50 -26.45
CA GLY A 29 1.01 -4.74 -26.54
C GLY A 29 1.80 -4.08 -25.41
N VAL A 30 1.19 -3.88 -24.23
CA VAL A 30 1.89 -3.27 -23.09
C VAL A 30 3.04 -4.14 -22.63
N LYS A 31 4.11 -3.50 -22.14
CA LYS A 31 5.31 -4.18 -21.64
C LYS A 31 5.39 -4.20 -20.12
N ARG A 32 4.59 -3.39 -19.44
CA ARG A 32 4.54 -3.31 -17.98
C ARG A 32 3.12 -3.05 -17.52
N ILE A 33 2.74 -3.66 -16.40
CA ILE A 33 1.50 -3.36 -15.71
C ILE A 33 1.90 -2.79 -14.35
N ILE A 34 1.60 -1.51 -14.13
CA ILE A 34 1.95 -0.83 -12.89
C ILE A 34 0.67 -0.64 -12.07
N LEU A 35 0.71 -1.06 -10.82
CA LEU A 35 -0.38 -0.92 -9.87
C LEU A 35 -0.06 0.21 -8.89
N GLY A 36 -1.03 1.10 -8.70
CA GLY A 36 -0.88 2.30 -7.87
C GLY A 36 -1.29 2.08 -6.41
N GLU A 37 -1.98 3.06 -5.87
CA GLU A 37 -2.26 3.23 -4.44
C GLU A 37 -3.26 2.24 -3.83
N CYS A 38 -3.90 1.40 -4.62
CA CYS A 38 -4.91 0.47 -4.09
C CYS A 38 -4.27 -0.84 -3.60
N GLY A 39 -4.08 -0.99 -2.30
CA GLY A 39 -3.53 -2.21 -1.71
C GLY A 39 -4.33 -3.48 -2.04
N HIS A 40 -5.64 -3.37 -2.19
CA HIS A 40 -6.47 -4.51 -2.59
C HIS A 40 -6.22 -4.92 -4.05
N ALA A 41 -6.05 -3.95 -4.94
CA ALA A 41 -5.71 -4.22 -6.34
C ALA A 41 -4.35 -4.92 -6.42
N TRP A 42 -3.36 -4.42 -5.69
CA TRP A 42 -2.05 -5.04 -5.57
C TRP A 42 -2.14 -6.49 -5.08
N ARG A 43 -2.83 -6.71 -3.95
CA ARG A 43 -2.99 -8.06 -3.39
C ARG A 43 -3.59 -9.03 -4.38
N VAL A 44 -4.68 -8.66 -5.06
CA VAL A 44 -5.35 -9.54 -6.03
C VAL A 44 -4.45 -9.80 -7.23
N ALA A 45 -3.83 -8.78 -7.79
CA ALA A 45 -2.97 -8.92 -8.95
C ALA A 45 -1.77 -9.81 -8.65
N TYR A 46 -1.01 -9.47 -7.63
CA TYR A 46 0.21 -10.19 -7.29
C TYR A 46 -0.05 -11.62 -6.81
N SER A 47 -1.06 -11.81 -5.94
CA SER A 47 -1.29 -13.12 -5.31
C SER A 47 -2.09 -14.09 -6.17
N PHE A 48 -2.90 -13.61 -7.12
CA PHE A 48 -3.91 -14.47 -7.76
C PHE A 48 -3.94 -14.44 -9.29
N TRP A 49 -3.48 -13.34 -9.94
CA TRP A 49 -3.66 -13.27 -11.41
C TRP A 49 -2.95 -14.38 -12.15
N ASP A 50 -1.73 -14.69 -11.79
CA ASP A 50 -0.95 -15.76 -12.43
C ASP A 50 -1.69 -17.11 -12.38
N THR A 51 -2.26 -17.43 -11.23
CA THR A 51 -3.08 -18.66 -11.05
C THR A 51 -4.42 -18.59 -11.78
N LEU A 52 -5.01 -17.39 -11.89
CA LEU A 52 -6.34 -17.23 -12.48
C LEU A 52 -6.32 -17.24 -14.00
N VAL A 53 -5.33 -16.59 -14.62
CA VAL A 53 -5.30 -16.36 -16.07
C VAL A 53 -4.01 -16.83 -16.75
N GLY A 54 -3.04 -17.33 -15.98
CA GLY A 54 -1.73 -17.76 -16.47
C GLY A 54 -0.70 -16.62 -16.46
N PRO A 55 0.56 -16.97 -16.81
CA PRO A 55 1.66 -16.04 -16.80
C PRO A 55 1.48 -14.92 -17.83
N PHE A 56 2.00 -13.75 -17.49
CA PHE A 56 2.01 -12.56 -18.37
C PHE A 56 3.25 -12.57 -19.25
N ASP A 57 3.43 -13.59 -20.09
CA ASP A 57 4.60 -13.87 -20.92
C ASP A 57 4.88 -12.81 -22.01
N PHE A 58 3.93 -11.92 -22.28
CA PHE A 58 4.07 -10.81 -23.20
C PHE A 58 4.73 -9.55 -22.57
N LEU A 59 4.89 -9.53 -21.22
CA LEU A 59 5.54 -8.43 -20.53
C LEU A 59 7.05 -8.44 -20.71
N ASP A 60 7.69 -7.31 -20.39
CA ASP A 60 9.14 -7.17 -20.35
C ASP A 60 9.73 -8.18 -19.35
N PRO A 61 10.74 -9.00 -19.75
CA PRO A 61 11.38 -9.93 -18.83
C PRO A 61 11.97 -9.31 -17.56
N ALA A 62 12.29 -8.00 -17.59
CA ALA A 62 12.70 -7.27 -16.38
C ALA A 62 11.53 -7.05 -15.39
N TYR A 63 10.29 -7.12 -15.88
CA TYR A 63 9.05 -6.94 -15.10
C TYR A 63 8.01 -8.00 -15.51
N PRO A 64 8.29 -9.29 -15.26
CA PRO A 64 7.48 -10.41 -15.77
C PRO A 64 6.10 -10.54 -15.11
N HIS A 65 5.88 -9.78 -14.05
CA HIS A 65 4.64 -9.70 -13.30
C HIS A 65 4.19 -8.24 -13.15
N PRO A 66 2.92 -7.98 -12.82
CA PRO A 66 2.50 -6.65 -12.40
C PRO A 66 3.38 -6.15 -11.24
N VAL A 67 3.84 -4.91 -11.33
CA VAL A 67 4.70 -4.28 -10.33
C VAL A 67 3.95 -3.21 -9.56
N HIS A 68 4.30 -3.02 -8.29
CA HIS A 68 3.79 -1.89 -7.51
C HIS A 68 4.48 -0.59 -7.95
N ILE A 69 3.75 0.53 -7.90
CA ILE A 69 4.32 1.83 -8.26
C ILE A 69 5.57 2.17 -7.42
N CYS A 70 5.61 1.77 -6.16
CA CYS A 70 6.79 1.97 -5.31
C CYS A 70 8.00 1.18 -5.80
N GLU A 71 7.83 -0.08 -6.27
CA GLU A 71 8.92 -0.88 -6.85
C GLU A 71 9.48 -0.18 -8.09
N TYR A 72 8.58 0.25 -8.97
CA TYR A 72 9.01 0.93 -10.19
C TYR A 72 9.68 2.28 -9.90
N THR A 73 9.21 3.00 -8.89
CA THR A 73 9.83 4.27 -8.46
C THR A 73 11.20 4.02 -7.83
N ASP A 74 11.34 3.03 -6.95
CA ASP A 74 12.61 2.65 -6.34
C ASP A 74 13.63 2.24 -7.41
N ASP A 75 13.23 1.46 -8.41
CA ASP A 75 14.06 1.12 -9.55
C ASP A 75 14.56 2.35 -10.33
N LEU A 76 13.67 3.32 -10.56
CA LEU A 76 14.05 4.57 -11.26
C LEU A 76 15.03 5.42 -10.42
N ILE A 77 14.84 5.44 -9.10
CA ILE A 77 15.76 6.11 -8.15
C ILE A 77 17.14 5.44 -8.23
N ASN A 78 17.19 4.11 -8.09
CA ASN A 78 18.43 3.33 -8.10
C ASN A 78 19.17 3.42 -9.44
N GLN A 79 18.45 3.64 -10.54
CA GLN A 79 19.01 3.87 -11.88
C GLN A 79 19.43 5.34 -12.12
N GLY A 80 19.23 6.24 -11.16
CA GLY A 80 19.53 7.66 -11.31
C GLY A 80 18.68 8.39 -12.34
N LYS A 81 17.48 7.85 -12.64
CA LYS A 81 16.56 8.42 -13.64
C LYS A 81 15.64 9.50 -13.07
N LEU A 82 15.57 9.63 -11.76
CA LEU A 82 14.82 10.68 -11.09
C LEU A 82 15.77 11.69 -10.47
N ARG A 83 15.45 12.98 -10.66
CA ARG A 83 16.12 14.07 -9.93
C ARG A 83 15.31 14.36 -8.68
N LEU A 84 15.89 14.09 -7.53
CA LEU A 84 15.23 14.24 -6.23
C LEU A 84 15.95 15.31 -5.41
N ASP A 85 15.18 16.08 -4.67
CA ASP A 85 15.68 17.06 -3.72
C ASP A 85 15.01 16.80 -2.36
N LYS A 86 15.77 16.21 -1.44
CA LYS A 86 15.28 15.92 -0.09
C LYS A 86 14.96 17.17 0.70
N SER A 87 15.67 18.27 0.44
CA SER A 87 15.51 19.51 1.18
C SER A 87 14.15 20.17 0.93
N ALA A 88 13.47 19.82 -0.17
CA ALA A 88 12.13 20.29 -0.46
C ALA A 88 11.08 19.84 0.57
N ASN A 89 11.39 18.84 1.40
CA ASN A 89 10.51 18.28 2.44
C ASN A 89 11.12 18.40 3.85
N ASP A 90 12.05 19.33 4.09
CA ASP A 90 12.71 19.48 5.39
C ASP A 90 11.77 20.02 6.50
N ASP A 91 10.63 20.57 6.12
CA ASP A 91 9.55 20.98 7.02
C ASP A 91 8.66 19.81 7.48
N MET A 92 8.84 18.63 6.89
CA MET A 92 8.08 17.43 7.22
C MET A 92 8.92 16.46 8.05
N THR A 93 8.33 15.91 9.10
CA THR A 93 8.82 14.71 9.79
C THR A 93 7.84 13.58 9.52
N LEU A 94 8.31 12.56 8.83
CA LEU A 94 7.49 11.49 8.27
C LEU A 94 7.58 10.21 9.07
N THR A 95 6.45 9.50 9.17
CA THR A 95 6.39 8.07 9.48
C THR A 95 5.68 7.31 8.35
N PHE A 96 5.67 5.99 8.41
CA PHE A 96 5.04 5.15 7.38
C PHE A 96 4.06 4.15 7.96
N HIS A 97 2.90 4.01 7.32
CA HIS A 97 1.93 2.97 7.62
C HIS A 97 2.02 1.82 6.63
N ASP A 98 2.47 0.66 7.08
CA ASP A 98 2.39 -0.59 6.32
C ASP A 98 0.94 -1.02 6.14
N SER A 99 0.34 -0.69 5.02
CA SER A 99 -1.04 -1.06 4.70
C SER A 99 -1.18 -2.57 4.61
N CYS A 100 -2.13 -3.15 5.34
CA CYS A 100 -2.25 -4.61 5.47
C CYS A 100 -2.32 -5.37 4.13
N ASN A 101 -2.98 -4.81 3.11
CA ASN A 101 -3.09 -5.43 1.79
C ASN A 101 -1.88 -5.17 0.87
N VAL A 102 -1.06 -4.19 1.16
CA VAL A 102 0.21 -3.96 0.44
C VAL A 102 1.34 -4.75 1.09
N ALA A 103 1.31 -4.84 2.42
CA ALA A 103 2.32 -5.49 3.24
C ALA A 103 2.03 -7.00 3.42
N ARG A 104 1.59 -7.41 4.62
CA ARG A 104 1.53 -8.81 5.05
C ARG A 104 0.52 -9.70 4.32
N ALA A 105 -0.54 -9.12 3.74
CA ALA A 105 -1.60 -9.92 3.10
C ALA A 105 -1.31 -10.27 1.64
N THR A 106 -0.20 -9.80 1.08
CA THR A 106 0.21 -10.07 -0.30
C THR A 106 1.27 -11.15 -0.34
N SER A 107 1.02 -12.22 -1.08
CA SER A 107 1.97 -13.31 -1.29
C SER A 107 1.67 -14.07 -2.58
N MET A 108 2.70 -14.63 -3.21
CA MET A 108 2.58 -15.53 -4.36
C MET A 108 3.27 -16.86 -4.01
N GLY A 109 2.50 -17.93 -3.91
CA GLY A 109 2.98 -19.21 -3.39
C GLY A 109 3.54 -19.00 -1.97
N GLY A 110 4.73 -19.47 -1.69
CA GLY A 110 5.42 -19.23 -0.42
C GLY A 110 6.25 -17.96 -0.38
N ARG A 111 6.19 -17.10 -1.41
CA ARG A 111 7.02 -15.90 -1.51
C ARG A 111 6.26 -14.67 -1.01
N PRO A 112 6.83 -13.92 -0.06
CA PRO A 112 6.28 -12.63 0.34
C PRO A 112 6.27 -11.67 -0.85
N GLY A 113 5.15 -10.98 -1.05
CA GLY A 113 5.02 -9.89 -2.02
C GLY A 113 4.78 -8.55 -1.32
N GLY A 114 5.04 -8.50 -0.01
CA GLY A 114 4.82 -7.33 0.82
C GLY A 114 5.80 -6.20 0.51
N GLN A 115 5.25 -5.01 0.38
CA GLN A 115 6.02 -3.78 0.18
C GLN A 115 6.45 -3.25 1.55
N PHE A 116 7.54 -3.79 2.11
CA PHE A 116 8.03 -3.37 3.43
C PHE A 116 9.10 -2.28 3.31
N GLU A 117 10.28 -2.63 2.78
CA GLU A 117 11.41 -1.70 2.69
C GLU A 117 11.33 -0.77 1.48
N ILE A 118 10.76 -1.22 0.36
CA ILE A 118 10.71 -0.44 -0.88
C ILE A 118 10.04 0.92 -0.69
N PRO A 119 8.83 1.03 -0.06
CA PRO A 119 8.24 2.32 0.23
C PRO A 119 9.09 3.19 1.15
N ARG A 120 9.77 2.59 2.12
CA ARG A 120 10.70 3.29 3.01
C ARG A 120 11.90 3.86 2.26
N ASN A 121 12.44 3.10 1.29
CA ASN A 121 13.52 3.58 0.43
C ASN A 121 13.08 4.81 -0.39
N VAL A 122 11.87 4.74 -0.96
CA VAL A 122 11.29 5.88 -1.70
C VAL A 122 11.12 7.10 -0.80
N ILE A 123 10.58 6.93 0.41
CA ILE A 123 10.43 8.04 1.39
C ILE A 123 11.81 8.60 1.76
N LYS A 124 12.77 7.76 2.12
CA LYS A 124 14.13 8.16 2.49
C LYS A 124 14.89 8.82 1.34
N ALA A 125 14.49 8.58 0.10
CA ALA A 125 15.06 9.24 -1.07
C ALA A 125 14.56 10.68 -1.26
N VAL A 126 13.41 11.05 -0.69
CA VAL A 126 12.79 12.37 -0.85
C VAL A 126 12.61 13.13 0.46
N CYS A 127 12.93 12.54 1.61
CA CYS A 127 12.79 13.16 2.93
C CYS A 127 14.02 12.88 3.80
N ASN A 128 14.45 13.89 4.55
CA ASN A 128 15.55 13.76 5.51
C ASN A 128 15.08 13.26 6.88
N ASN A 129 13.84 13.60 7.28
CA ASN A 129 13.30 13.33 8.60
C ASN A 129 12.27 12.20 8.55
N PHE A 130 12.73 10.95 8.61
CA PHE A 130 11.87 9.77 8.62
C PHE A 130 12.11 8.93 9.87
N HIS A 131 11.03 8.60 10.57
CA HIS A 131 11.01 7.76 11.77
C HIS A 131 9.95 6.67 11.63
N ASP A 132 10.37 5.41 11.69
CA ASP A 132 9.42 4.30 11.76
C ASP A 132 8.72 4.26 13.12
N MET A 133 7.55 3.65 13.15
CA MET A 133 6.91 3.26 14.40
C MET A 133 7.66 2.08 15.02
N ALA A 134 7.31 1.66 16.22
CA ALA A 134 7.97 0.55 16.93
C ALA A 134 7.94 -0.75 16.11
N ASP A 135 9.02 -1.55 16.17
CA ASP A 135 9.24 -2.75 15.35
C ASP A 135 8.13 -3.79 15.45
N ASP A 136 7.45 -3.89 16.59
CA ASP A 136 6.32 -4.78 16.82
C ASP A 136 5.00 -4.26 16.25
N THR A 137 5.02 -3.12 15.56
CA THR A 137 3.84 -2.46 14.97
C THR A 137 3.97 -2.19 13.46
N ILE A 138 5.06 -2.59 12.84
CA ILE A 138 5.38 -2.39 11.42
C ILE A 138 5.54 -3.72 10.69
N HIS A 139 5.77 -3.68 9.39
CA HIS A 139 5.96 -4.84 8.50
C HIS A 139 4.83 -5.87 8.65
N GLU A 140 5.15 -7.13 8.92
CA GLU A 140 4.18 -8.20 9.14
C GLU A 140 3.33 -7.99 10.40
N ALA A 141 3.89 -7.34 11.41
CA ALA A 141 3.20 -7.04 12.66
C ALA A 141 2.27 -5.81 12.57
N THR A 142 2.20 -5.17 11.39
CA THR A 142 1.41 -3.94 11.20
C THR A 142 -0.02 -4.05 11.71
N PHE A 143 -0.49 -3.01 12.34
CA PHE A 143 -1.90 -2.85 12.73
C PHE A 143 -2.74 -2.27 11.59
N CYS A 144 -4.01 -2.67 11.54
CA CYS A 144 -4.95 -2.17 10.56
C CYS A 144 -5.27 -0.69 10.78
N CYS A 145 -5.54 0.03 9.67
CA CYS A 145 -6.06 1.41 9.73
C CYS A 145 -7.51 1.50 10.28
N GLY A 146 -8.20 0.35 10.43
CA GLY A 146 -9.61 0.31 10.83
C GLY A 146 -10.61 0.42 9.65
N GLY A 147 -10.15 0.60 8.41
CA GLY A 147 -11.00 0.84 7.23
C GLY A 147 -11.75 -0.38 6.71
N GLY A 148 -11.57 -1.57 7.30
CA GLY A 148 -12.38 -2.77 7.02
C GLY A 148 -12.47 -3.19 5.56
N GLY A 149 -11.41 -2.97 4.77
CA GLY A 149 -11.41 -3.34 3.34
C GLY A 149 -12.28 -2.44 2.46
N GLY A 150 -12.60 -1.23 2.90
CA GLY A 150 -13.43 -0.27 2.17
C GLY A 150 -14.84 -0.06 2.76
N LEU A 151 -15.09 -0.58 3.95
CA LEU A 151 -16.32 -0.32 4.70
C LEU A 151 -16.28 1.10 5.32
N LEU A 152 -16.15 2.11 4.49
CA LEU A 152 -15.97 3.52 4.89
C LEU A 152 -17.30 4.27 5.05
N THR A 153 -18.37 3.60 5.42
CA THR A 153 -19.69 4.19 5.63
C THR A 153 -19.81 4.80 7.04
N ASP A 154 -20.63 5.83 7.17
CA ASP A 154 -20.72 6.59 8.43
C ASP A 154 -21.41 5.82 9.56
N ASP A 155 -22.32 4.89 9.25
CA ASP A 155 -22.95 3.96 10.20
C ASP A 155 -21.95 3.00 10.88
N LEU A 156 -20.77 2.80 10.28
CA LEU A 156 -19.68 1.99 10.84
C LEU A 156 -18.59 2.80 11.53
N THR A 157 -18.77 4.12 11.71
CA THR A 157 -17.74 5.01 12.26
C THR A 157 -17.22 4.53 13.61
N GLU A 158 -18.08 4.16 14.53
CA GLU A 158 -17.68 3.70 15.86
C GLU A 158 -16.79 2.44 15.78
N LEU A 159 -17.19 1.48 14.95
CA LEU A 159 -16.41 0.25 14.72
C LEU A 159 -15.05 0.56 14.11
N ARG A 160 -15.02 1.47 13.14
CA ARG A 160 -13.81 1.89 12.45
C ARG A 160 -12.83 2.61 13.38
N VAL A 161 -13.33 3.50 14.24
CA VAL A 161 -12.55 4.17 15.28
C VAL A 161 -11.96 3.15 16.24
N LYS A 162 -12.78 2.24 16.78
CA LYS A 162 -12.30 1.16 17.65
C LYS A 162 -11.25 0.27 16.97
N GLY A 163 -11.49 -0.09 15.72
CA GLY A 163 -10.56 -0.92 14.92
C GLY A 163 -9.22 -0.26 14.62
N ALA A 164 -9.19 1.07 14.57
CA ALA A 164 -7.97 1.84 14.36
C ALA A 164 -7.12 2.00 15.63
N LYS A 165 -7.67 1.75 16.82
CA LYS A 165 -7.03 2.05 18.10
C LYS A 165 -5.57 1.58 18.21
N PRO A 166 -5.20 0.33 17.92
CA PRO A 166 -3.81 -0.12 18.05
C PRO A 166 -2.86 0.68 17.14
N ARG A 167 -3.28 0.98 15.91
CA ARG A 167 -2.50 1.80 14.97
C ARG A 167 -2.37 3.25 15.45
N MET A 168 -3.42 3.83 16.00
CA MET A 168 -3.38 5.19 16.52
C MET A 168 -2.50 5.30 17.76
N GLN A 169 -2.46 4.28 18.61
CA GLN A 169 -1.55 4.23 19.75
C GLN A 169 -0.08 4.18 19.30
N ALA A 170 0.25 3.34 18.32
CA ALA A 170 1.59 3.27 17.75
C ALA A 170 2.00 4.58 17.05
N LEU A 171 1.06 5.23 16.36
CA LEU A 171 1.29 6.52 15.74
C LEU A 171 1.53 7.62 16.78
N ASN A 172 0.71 7.67 17.84
CA ASN A 172 0.87 8.66 18.89
C ASN A 172 2.25 8.56 19.57
N ALA A 173 2.73 7.33 19.81
CA ALA A 173 4.06 7.13 20.40
C ALA A 173 5.17 7.76 19.53
N VAL A 174 5.20 7.50 18.22
CA VAL A 174 6.22 8.07 17.34
C VAL A 174 6.06 9.59 17.16
N VAL A 175 4.84 10.11 17.25
CA VAL A 175 4.58 11.55 17.27
C VAL A 175 5.17 12.19 18.53
N GLU A 176 4.95 11.62 19.71
CA GLU A 176 5.48 12.11 20.98
C GLU A 176 7.01 12.02 21.04
N ASP A 177 7.59 10.94 20.53
CA ASP A 177 9.04 10.70 20.61
C ASP A 177 9.84 11.51 19.59
N HIS A 178 9.29 11.79 18.41
CA HIS A 178 10.04 12.34 17.27
C HIS A 178 9.40 13.57 16.62
N GLY A 179 8.25 14.03 17.08
CA GLY A 179 7.56 15.19 16.49
C GLY A 179 7.08 14.93 15.05
N VAL A 180 6.64 13.71 14.75
CA VAL A 180 6.13 13.36 13.42
C VAL A 180 4.94 14.24 13.06
N THR A 181 4.99 14.83 11.88
CA THR A 181 3.96 15.76 11.35
C THR A 181 3.10 15.13 10.27
N HIS A 182 3.59 14.09 9.59
CA HIS A 182 2.90 13.43 8.48
C HIS A 182 3.07 11.92 8.53
N MET A 183 2.02 11.19 8.15
CA MET A 183 2.09 9.75 7.98
C MET A 183 1.86 9.38 6.51
N ALA A 184 2.88 8.82 5.86
CA ALA A 184 2.75 8.27 4.52
C ALA A 184 1.97 6.94 4.55
N ALA A 185 0.98 6.80 3.66
CA ALA A 185 0.16 5.60 3.51
C ALA A 185 -0.17 5.33 2.05
N ILE A 186 0.37 4.25 1.49
CA ILE A 186 0.19 3.92 0.07
C ILE A 186 -1.28 3.64 -0.27
N CYS A 187 -2.00 2.95 0.63
CA CYS A 187 -3.36 2.53 0.32
C CYS A 187 -4.36 3.68 0.49
N ALA A 188 -5.06 4.03 -0.59
CA ALA A 188 -6.07 5.09 -0.60
C ALA A 188 -7.17 4.91 0.46
N ILE A 189 -7.55 3.66 0.77
CA ILE A 189 -8.51 3.36 1.85
C ILE A 189 -7.91 3.72 3.22
N CYS A 190 -6.64 3.40 3.46
CA CYS A 190 -5.97 3.77 4.70
C CYS A 190 -5.87 5.29 4.84
N LYS A 191 -5.45 5.99 3.78
CA LYS A 191 -5.38 7.45 3.75
C LYS A 191 -6.73 8.09 4.08
N SER A 192 -7.80 7.67 3.40
CA SER A 192 -9.17 8.17 3.66
C SER A 192 -9.65 7.81 5.08
N GLN A 193 -9.26 6.66 5.61
CA GLN A 193 -9.62 6.25 6.97
C GLN A 193 -8.91 7.11 8.01
N PHE A 194 -7.61 7.33 7.86
CA PHE A 194 -6.81 8.10 8.80
C PHE A 194 -7.29 9.54 8.93
N SER A 195 -7.59 10.22 7.83
CA SER A 195 -8.15 11.58 7.87
C SER A 195 -9.45 11.70 8.69
N LYS A 196 -10.19 10.58 8.82
CA LYS A 196 -11.43 10.55 9.61
C LYS A 196 -11.23 10.10 11.05
N VAL A 197 -10.27 9.24 11.33
CA VAL A 197 -10.13 8.65 12.68
C VAL A 197 -9.08 9.32 13.55
N MET A 198 -8.04 9.93 12.97
CA MET A 198 -7.02 10.64 13.72
C MET A 198 -7.58 11.68 14.71
N PRO A 199 -8.57 12.51 14.35
CA PRO A 199 -9.14 13.48 15.28
C PRO A 199 -9.76 12.85 16.55
N TYR A 200 -10.30 11.61 16.46
CA TYR A 200 -10.84 10.91 17.63
C TYR A 200 -9.75 10.52 18.65
N TYR A 201 -8.50 10.54 18.23
CA TYR A 201 -7.33 10.24 19.06
C TYR A 201 -6.47 11.46 19.37
N GLY A 202 -6.98 12.67 19.07
CA GLY A 202 -6.27 13.93 19.32
C GLY A 202 -5.05 14.16 18.43
N LEU A 203 -4.98 13.46 17.29
CA LEU A 203 -3.91 13.60 16.32
C LEU A 203 -4.34 14.58 15.22
N GLU A 204 -3.70 15.76 15.21
CA GLU A 204 -3.89 16.81 14.21
C GLU A 204 -2.71 16.77 13.23
N MET A 205 -2.74 15.83 12.30
CA MET A 205 -1.69 15.62 11.30
C MET A 205 -2.28 15.07 9.98
N ASP A 206 -1.50 15.17 8.91
CA ASP A 206 -1.92 14.69 7.59
C ASP A 206 -1.48 13.25 7.32
N ALA A 207 -2.39 12.49 6.71
CA ALA A 207 -2.05 11.23 6.04
C ALA A 207 -1.86 11.50 4.54
N ILE A 208 -0.66 11.30 4.02
CA ILE A 208 -0.24 11.58 2.63
C ILE A 208 0.00 10.31 1.83
#